data_871adc6fe49d813af4d7a5ba83173bac
#
_entry.id   871adc6fe49d813af4d7a5ba83173bac
#
_cell.length_a   1.000
_cell.length_b   1.000
_cell.length_c   1.000
_cell.angle_alpha   90.00
_cell.angle_beta   90.00
_cell.angle_gamma   90.00
#
_symmetry.space_group_name_H-M   'P 1'
#
loop_
_entity.id
_entity.type
_entity.pdbx_description
1 polymer ?
#
loop_
_entity_poly.entity_id
_entity_poly.type
_entity_poly.pdbx_seq_one_letter_code
_entity_poly.pdbx_strand_id
1 'polypeptide(L)' 'EERKAHMESEIANMNRALDMLKFKCWYYEQAIQDGSEDRVKALIPDDLPEEIKEAYENAHAR' A
#
# COMPACT_ATOMS: atom_id res chain seq x y z
N GLU A 1 -4.65 15.91 -24.88
CA GLU A 1 -4.42 17.24 -24.35
C GLU A 1 -3.50 17.21 -23.12
N GLU A 2 -2.56 18.14 -23.01
CA GLU A 2 -1.57 18.16 -21.94
C GLU A 2 -2.17 18.28 -20.54
N ARG A 3 -3.20 19.09 -20.38
CA ARG A 3 -3.88 19.27 -19.09
C ARG A 3 -4.50 17.98 -18.60
N LYS A 4 -5.17 17.26 -19.49
CA LYS A 4 -5.81 15.99 -19.16
C LYS A 4 -4.79 14.96 -18.75
N ALA A 5 -3.69 14.83 -19.48
CA ALA A 5 -2.62 13.89 -19.18
C ALA A 5 -1.97 14.21 -17.84
N HIS A 6 -1.74 15.50 -17.54
CA HIS A 6 -1.17 15.93 -16.28
C HIS A 6 -2.08 15.61 -15.09
N MET A 7 -3.38 15.88 -15.21
CA MET A 7 -4.36 15.57 -14.17
C MET A 7 -4.45 14.06 -13.92
N GLU A 8 -4.45 13.27 -14.96
CA GLU A 8 -4.47 11.80 -14.84
C GLU A 8 -3.23 11.28 -14.13
N SER A 9 -2.07 11.86 -14.42
CA SER A 9 -0.83 11.51 -13.75
C SER A 9 -0.86 11.85 -12.25
N GLU A 10 -1.39 13.01 -11.89
CA GLU A 10 -1.52 13.40 -10.48
C GLU A 10 -2.49 12.49 -9.72
N ILE A 11 -3.62 12.12 -10.33
CA ILE A 11 -4.58 11.21 -9.73
C ILE A 11 -3.92 9.83 -9.48
N ALA A 12 -3.18 9.33 -10.45
CA ALA A 12 -2.47 8.06 -10.29
C ALA A 12 -1.46 8.12 -9.15
N ASN A 13 -0.71 9.21 -9.01
CA ASN A 13 0.25 9.40 -7.93
C ASN A 13 -0.43 9.46 -6.57
N MET A 14 -1.57 10.15 -6.46
CA MET A 14 -2.35 10.21 -5.23
C MET A 14 -2.89 8.84 -4.84
N ASN A 15 -3.38 8.07 -5.79
CA ASN A 15 -3.88 6.72 -5.55
C ASN A 15 -2.78 5.79 -5.02
N ARG A 16 -1.57 5.89 -5.57
CA ARG A 16 -0.42 5.12 -5.04
C ARG A 16 -0.08 5.52 -3.61
N ALA A 17 -0.13 6.81 -3.31
CA ALA A 17 0.13 7.31 -1.97
C ALA A 17 -0.91 6.79 -0.98
N LEU A 18 -2.18 6.78 -1.37
CA LEU A 18 -3.27 6.24 -0.54
C LEU A 18 -3.10 4.74 -0.31
N ASP A 19 -2.75 3.99 -1.33
CA ASP A 19 -2.52 2.54 -1.22
C ASP A 19 -1.33 2.25 -0.30
N MET A 20 -0.26 3.02 -0.42
CA MET A 20 0.90 2.89 0.47
C MET A 20 0.53 3.19 1.91
N LEU A 21 -0.27 4.24 2.13
CA LEU A 21 -0.73 4.60 3.46
C LEU A 21 -1.62 3.51 4.06
N LYS A 22 -2.52 2.94 3.26
CA LYS A 22 -3.37 1.83 3.66
C LYS A 22 -2.54 0.63 4.12
N PHE A 23 -1.52 0.27 3.35
CA PHE A 23 -0.60 -0.80 3.69
C PHE A 23 0.14 -0.50 5.00
N LYS A 24 0.68 0.71 5.14
CA LYS A 24 1.42 1.10 6.34
C LYS A 24 0.56 1.09 7.58
N CYS A 25 -0.68 1.59 7.50
CA CYS A 25 -1.61 1.56 8.63
C CYS A 25 -1.89 0.13 9.07
N TRP A 26 -2.18 -0.76 8.14
CA TRP A 26 -2.37 -2.18 8.44
C TRP A 26 -1.12 -2.78 9.10
N TYR A 27 0.04 -2.49 8.54
CA TYR A 27 1.32 -2.99 9.03
C TYR A 27 1.55 -2.62 10.50
N TYR A 28 1.38 -1.33 10.81
CA TYR A 28 1.59 -0.85 12.17
C TYR A 28 0.54 -1.39 13.15
N GLU A 29 -0.71 -1.52 12.73
CA GLU A 29 -1.74 -2.14 13.55
C GLU A 29 -1.38 -3.57 13.93
N GLN A 30 -0.89 -4.35 12.97
CA GLN A 30 -0.47 -5.72 13.24
C GLN A 30 0.74 -5.77 14.18
N ALA A 31 1.71 -4.90 13.98
CA ALA A 31 2.89 -4.81 14.83
C ALA A 31 2.52 -4.46 16.27
N ILE A 32 1.58 -3.54 16.46
CA ILE A 32 1.11 -3.14 17.79
C ILE A 32 0.40 -4.31 18.48
N GLN A 33 -0.49 -5.01 17.77
CA GLN A 33 -1.22 -6.14 18.30
C GLN A 33 -0.29 -7.29 18.72
N ASP A 34 0.75 -7.53 17.95
CA ASP A 34 1.69 -8.62 18.20
C ASP A 34 2.82 -8.24 19.18
N GLY A 35 3.01 -6.97 19.43
CA GLY A 35 4.12 -6.48 20.24
C GLY A 35 5.47 -6.53 19.52
N SER A 36 5.50 -6.91 18.23
CA SER A 36 6.72 -6.90 17.41
C SER A 36 6.34 -6.91 15.94
N GLU A 37 7.30 -6.57 15.08
CA GLU A 37 7.12 -6.56 13.62
C GLU A 37 7.45 -7.90 12.96
N ASP A 38 7.94 -8.86 13.71
CA ASP A 38 8.50 -10.11 13.14
C ASP A 38 7.46 -10.90 12.35
N ARG A 39 6.27 -11.10 12.92
CA ARG A 39 5.21 -11.84 12.24
C ARG A 39 4.71 -11.11 10.99
N VAL A 40 4.46 -9.81 11.10
CA VAL A 40 3.93 -9.06 9.98
C VAL A 40 4.94 -8.94 8.84
N LYS A 41 6.22 -8.82 9.14
CA LYS A 41 7.28 -8.85 8.11
C LYS A 41 7.30 -10.17 7.37
N ALA A 42 7.07 -11.27 8.06
CA ALA A 42 7.05 -12.60 7.45
C ALA A 42 5.87 -12.79 6.49
N LEU A 43 4.79 -12.00 6.63
CA LEU A 43 3.63 -12.06 5.74
C LEU A 43 3.86 -11.33 4.41
N ILE A 44 4.83 -10.46 4.32
CA ILE A 44 5.09 -9.66 3.13
C ILE A 44 6.02 -10.44 2.19
N PRO A 45 5.75 -10.45 0.88
CA PRO A 45 4.61 -9.84 0.18
C PRO A 45 3.45 -10.81 -0.09
N ASP A 46 3.63 -12.11 0.14
CA ASP A 46 2.74 -13.14 -0.41
C ASP A 46 1.56 -13.51 0.49
N ASP A 47 1.72 -13.38 1.80
CA ASP A 47 0.73 -13.82 2.78
C ASP A 47 -0.13 -12.68 3.32
N LEU A 48 -0.16 -11.54 2.64
CA LEU A 48 -0.98 -10.40 3.01
C LEU A 48 -2.46 -10.69 2.78
N PRO A 49 -3.37 -10.13 3.59
CA PRO A 49 -4.80 -10.17 3.27
C PRO A 49 -5.03 -9.61 1.86
N GLU A 50 -5.99 -10.16 1.14
CA GLU A 50 -6.21 -9.84 -0.27
C GLU A 50 -6.29 -8.34 -0.53
N GLU A 51 -7.06 -7.61 0.27
CA GLU A 51 -7.22 -6.17 0.15
C GLU A 51 -5.90 -5.41 0.37
N ILE A 52 -5.12 -5.86 1.35
CA ILE A 52 -3.83 -5.24 1.66
C ILE A 52 -2.78 -5.62 0.61
N LYS A 53 -2.82 -6.84 0.11
CA LYS A 53 -1.95 -7.29 -0.97
C LYS A 53 -2.17 -6.45 -2.22
N GLU A 54 -3.43 -6.19 -2.57
CA GLU A 54 -3.78 -5.35 -3.70
C GLU A 54 -3.24 -3.93 -3.52
N ALA A 55 -3.43 -3.34 -2.35
CA ALA A 55 -2.90 -2.01 -2.05
C ALA A 55 -1.37 -1.98 -2.13
N TYR A 56 -0.71 -3.01 -1.62
CA TYR A 56 0.74 -3.12 -1.68
C TYR A 56 1.23 -3.19 -3.14
N GLU A 57 0.60 -4.04 -3.94
CA GLU A 57 0.96 -4.19 -5.36
C GLU A 57 0.75 -2.89 -6.13
N ASN A 58 -0.37 -2.21 -5.92
CA ASN A 58 -0.67 -0.93 -6.57
C ASN A 58 0.33 0.15 -6.19
N ALA A 59 0.71 0.21 -4.93
CA ALA A 59 1.68 1.20 -4.44
C ALA A 59 3.06 0.99 -5.05
N HIS A 60 3.41 -0.25 -5.40
CA HIS A 60 4.69 -0.60 -5.99
C HIS A 60 4.64 -0.77 -7.51
N ALA A 61 3.47 -0.58 -8.13
CA ALA A 61 3.32 -0.61 -9.57
C ALA A 61 4.00 0.60 -10.22
N ARG A 62 4.53 0.40 -11.40
CA ARG A 62 5.17 1.47 -12.17
C ARG A 62 4.29 1.92 -13.33
#